data_d4fe5f9ea01e81708895c403692add25
#
_entry.id   d4fe5f9ea01e81708895c403692add25
#
_cell.length_a   1.000
_cell.length_b   1.000
_cell.length_c   1.000
_cell.angle_alpha   90.00
_cell.angle_beta   90.00
_cell.angle_gamma   90.00
#
_symmetry.space_group_name_H-M   'P 1'
#
loop_
_entity.id
_entity.type
_entity.pdbx_description
1 polymer ?
#
loop_
_entity_poly.entity_id
_entity_poly.type
_entity_poly.pdbx_seq_one_letter_code
_entity_poly.pdbx_strand_id
1 'polypeptide(L)'
;LALHLPAEPVALEELVGRVLAEDVLARGDHPAFTNSAMDGYALRAGDAAAGEVLDLVGESRAGAPFAPALAAGEAVRISTGAELPEGADAILRLEDASEEAEGVRALAAPAAGAFVRHRGEDVRLGQVLLFAGQVVGPHEVAVVAGAGHARVACSRRPRVAVLGSGDEVV
;
A
#
# COMPACT_ATOMS: atom_id res chain seq x y z
N LEU A 1 -18.71 27.90 24.00
CA LEU A 1 -19.66 26.77 23.95
C LEU A 1 -19.28 25.92 22.74
N ALA A 2 -18.67 24.76 22.97
CA ALA A 2 -18.42 23.85 21.87
C ALA A 2 -19.75 23.16 21.48
N LEU A 3 -20.26 23.45 20.29
CA LEU A 3 -21.45 22.77 19.76
C LEU A 3 -21.05 21.35 19.36
N HIS A 4 -21.51 20.37 20.10
CA HIS A 4 -21.32 18.96 19.74
C HIS A 4 -22.41 18.56 18.74
N LEU A 5 -22.06 18.46 17.47
CA LEU A 5 -22.99 18.05 16.42
C LEU A 5 -23.00 16.53 16.32
N PRO A 6 -24.16 15.87 16.15
CA PRO A 6 -24.22 14.43 15.99
C PRO A 6 -23.44 13.97 14.75
N ALA A 7 -22.87 12.74 14.81
CA ALA A 7 -22.22 12.11 13.69
C ALA A 7 -23.23 11.55 12.69
N GLU A 8 -22.84 11.51 11.41
CA GLU A 8 -23.57 10.85 10.34
C GLU A 8 -22.59 10.17 9.36
N PRO A 9 -22.91 9.01 8.77
CA PRO A 9 -22.06 8.35 7.78
C PRO A 9 -22.10 9.12 6.46
N VAL A 10 -20.91 9.48 5.95
CA VAL A 10 -20.75 10.26 4.70
C VAL A 10 -19.95 9.44 3.69
N ALA A 11 -20.42 9.36 2.45
CA ALA A 11 -19.76 8.65 1.36
C ALA A 11 -18.55 9.45 0.83
N LEU A 12 -17.60 8.77 0.17
CA LEU A 12 -16.36 9.37 -0.33
C LEU A 12 -16.61 10.60 -1.21
N GLU A 13 -17.63 10.55 -2.05
CA GLU A 13 -17.97 11.60 -3.02
C GLU A 13 -18.46 12.90 -2.35
N GLU A 14 -18.90 12.80 -1.09
CA GLU A 14 -19.47 13.91 -0.31
C GLU A 14 -18.56 14.39 0.83
N LEU A 15 -17.34 13.81 0.94
CA LEU A 15 -16.45 14.03 2.08
C LEU A 15 -15.77 15.41 2.09
N VAL A 16 -15.47 15.98 0.91
CA VAL A 16 -14.73 17.24 0.85
C VAL A 16 -15.49 18.35 1.60
N GLY A 17 -14.76 19.03 2.52
CA GLY A 17 -15.30 20.06 3.38
C GLY A 17 -16.09 19.54 4.59
N ARG A 18 -16.15 18.23 4.81
CA ARG A 18 -16.73 17.64 6.03
C ARG A 18 -15.69 17.60 7.15
N VAL A 19 -16.17 17.48 8.38
CA VAL A 19 -15.34 17.32 9.57
C VAL A 19 -15.50 15.92 10.11
N LEU A 20 -14.40 15.19 10.29
CA LEU A 20 -14.43 13.83 10.84
C LEU A 20 -14.98 13.86 12.29
N ALA A 21 -15.89 12.93 12.57
CA ALA A 21 -16.43 12.73 13.92
C ALA A 21 -15.65 11.69 14.72
N GLU A 22 -14.92 10.82 14.03
CA GLU A 22 -14.12 9.72 14.58
C GLU A 22 -12.79 9.62 13.84
N ASP A 23 -11.80 8.98 14.45
CA ASP A 23 -10.53 8.66 13.81
C ASP A 23 -10.76 7.68 12.64
N VAL A 24 -10.00 7.85 11.57
CA VAL A 24 -9.98 6.94 10.43
C VAL A 24 -8.79 5.99 10.58
N LEU A 25 -9.09 4.71 10.77
CA LEU A 25 -8.11 3.66 10.93
C LEU A 25 -7.95 2.86 9.63
N ALA A 26 -6.75 2.43 9.32
CA ALA A 26 -6.49 1.51 8.21
C ALA A 26 -7.22 0.17 8.43
N ARG A 27 -7.93 -0.32 7.39
CA ARG A 27 -8.65 -1.61 7.39
C ARG A 27 -7.81 -2.77 6.88
N GLY A 28 -6.57 -2.51 6.48
CA GLY A 28 -5.61 -3.50 6.01
C GLY A 28 -4.20 -2.97 6.06
N ASP A 29 -3.24 -3.87 5.89
CA ASP A 29 -1.84 -3.52 5.68
C ASP A 29 -1.64 -2.96 4.27
N HIS A 30 -0.71 -2.03 4.12
CA HIS A 30 -0.26 -1.56 2.80
C HIS A 30 1.27 -1.53 2.75
N PRO A 31 1.89 -2.27 1.80
CA PRO A 31 1.27 -3.26 0.92
C PRO A 31 0.63 -4.43 1.69
N ALA A 32 -0.36 -5.09 1.07
CA ALA A 32 -1.12 -6.17 1.70
C ALA A 32 -0.30 -7.46 1.92
N PHE A 33 0.77 -7.64 1.17
CA PHE A 33 1.73 -8.75 1.24
C PHE A 33 3.13 -8.25 0.90
N THR A 34 4.16 -9.03 1.28
CA THR A 34 5.54 -8.74 0.89
C THR A 34 5.69 -8.91 -0.62
N ASN A 35 6.22 -7.88 -1.31
CA ASN A 35 6.28 -7.83 -2.76
C ASN A 35 7.58 -7.25 -3.29
N SER A 36 7.78 -7.31 -4.61
CA SER A 36 8.92 -6.71 -5.29
C SER A 36 8.71 -5.21 -5.56
N ALA A 37 9.74 -4.41 -5.28
CA ALA A 37 9.79 -3.01 -5.67
C ALA A 37 10.24 -2.79 -7.13
N MET A 38 10.79 -3.83 -7.80
CA MET A 38 11.39 -3.75 -9.14
C MET A 38 11.04 -4.98 -9.96
N ASP A 39 11.14 -4.86 -11.27
CA ASP A 39 11.15 -6.02 -12.16
C ASP A 39 12.51 -6.72 -12.08
N GLY A 40 12.50 -8.05 -12.03
CA GLY A 40 13.73 -8.83 -11.88
C GLY A 40 13.48 -10.30 -11.54
N TYR A 41 14.32 -10.82 -10.66
CA TYR A 41 14.30 -12.22 -10.22
C TYR A 41 14.30 -12.29 -8.71
N ALA A 42 13.28 -12.90 -8.14
CA ALA A 42 13.20 -13.24 -6.73
C ALA A 42 14.10 -14.46 -6.46
N LEU A 43 14.96 -14.37 -5.48
CA LEU A 43 15.95 -15.38 -5.15
C LEU A 43 16.40 -15.26 -3.69
N ARG A 44 17.25 -16.17 -3.26
CA ARG A 44 17.95 -16.08 -1.97
C ARG A 44 19.29 -15.36 -2.21
N ALA A 45 19.49 -14.25 -1.54
CA ALA A 45 20.70 -13.42 -1.71
C ALA A 45 21.99 -14.23 -1.50
N GLY A 46 21.98 -15.19 -0.56
CA GLY A 46 23.12 -16.06 -0.27
C GLY A 46 23.52 -17.00 -1.41
N ASP A 47 22.64 -17.23 -2.39
CA ASP A 47 22.86 -18.14 -3.52
C ASP A 47 23.31 -17.39 -4.80
N ALA A 48 23.24 -16.06 -4.81
CA ALA A 48 23.45 -15.21 -5.99
C ALA A 48 24.75 -14.39 -5.91
N ALA A 49 25.90 -15.07 -5.76
CA ALA A 49 27.18 -14.39 -5.95
C ALA A 49 27.35 -13.91 -7.40
N ALA A 50 28.12 -12.85 -7.63
CA ALA A 50 28.37 -12.36 -8.98
C ALA A 50 29.04 -13.45 -9.84
N GLY A 51 28.42 -13.77 -10.98
CA GLY A 51 28.81 -14.83 -11.90
C GLY A 51 28.07 -16.14 -11.71
N GLU A 52 27.37 -16.36 -10.59
CA GLU A 52 26.56 -17.57 -10.37
C GLU A 52 25.34 -17.62 -11.31
N VAL A 53 24.96 -18.83 -11.71
CA VAL A 53 23.77 -19.11 -12.50
C VAL A 53 22.76 -19.83 -11.61
N LEU A 54 21.55 -19.31 -11.55
CA LEU A 54 20.44 -19.89 -10.82
C LEU A 54 19.41 -20.49 -11.77
N ASP A 55 18.79 -21.58 -11.36
CA ASP A 55 17.73 -22.24 -12.13
C ASP A 55 16.47 -21.38 -12.16
N LEU A 56 16.00 -20.97 -13.34
CA LEU A 56 14.76 -20.20 -13.50
C LEU A 56 13.56 -21.14 -13.47
N VAL A 57 12.89 -21.24 -12.30
CA VAL A 57 11.84 -22.23 -12.07
C VAL A 57 10.41 -21.74 -12.32
N GLY A 58 10.22 -20.45 -12.59
CA GLY A 58 8.89 -19.90 -12.85
C GLY A 58 8.81 -18.40 -12.84
N GLU A 59 7.58 -17.91 -12.70
CA GLU A 59 7.28 -16.48 -12.71
C GLU A 59 6.22 -16.13 -11.67
N SER A 60 6.39 -14.98 -10.97
CA SER A 60 5.42 -14.37 -10.08
C SER A 60 4.94 -13.04 -10.68
N ARG A 61 3.64 -12.91 -10.90
CA ARG A 61 3.00 -11.72 -11.46
C ARG A 61 1.93 -11.18 -10.54
N ALA A 62 1.57 -9.92 -10.70
CA ALA A 62 0.41 -9.35 -10.02
C ALA A 62 -0.86 -10.18 -10.33
N GLY A 63 -1.53 -10.67 -9.28
CA GLY A 63 -2.70 -11.54 -9.40
C GLY A 63 -2.43 -13.01 -9.76
N ALA A 64 -1.15 -13.39 -9.99
CA ALA A 64 -0.73 -14.77 -10.25
C ALA A 64 0.61 -15.06 -9.56
N PRO A 65 0.62 -15.19 -8.23
CA PRO A 65 1.85 -15.43 -7.46
C PRO A 65 2.42 -16.80 -7.76
N PHE A 66 3.74 -16.92 -7.67
CA PHE A 66 4.42 -18.22 -7.70
C PHE A 66 4.21 -18.93 -6.36
N ALA A 67 3.46 -20.02 -6.38
CA ALA A 67 3.02 -20.71 -5.16
C ALA A 67 4.05 -21.64 -4.49
N PRO A 68 4.96 -22.35 -5.22
CA PRO A 68 5.96 -23.19 -4.58
C PRO A 68 6.97 -22.38 -3.75
N ALA A 69 7.50 -22.97 -2.68
CA ALA A 69 8.63 -22.41 -1.97
C ALA A 69 9.92 -22.53 -2.82
N LEU A 70 10.73 -21.49 -2.82
CA LEU A 70 11.98 -21.41 -3.56
C LEU A 70 13.06 -22.23 -2.86
N ALA A 71 13.67 -23.17 -3.59
CA ALA A 71 14.80 -23.94 -3.08
C ALA A 71 16.13 -23.16 -3.24
N ALA A 72 17.22 -23.71 -2.69
CA ALA A 72 18.55 -23.15 -2.89
C ALA A 72 18.98 -23.25 -4.36
N GLY A 73 19.60 -22.20 -4.89
CA GLY A 73 20.06 -22.15 -6.29
C GLY A 73 18.96 -21.86 -7.31
N GLU A 74 17.71 -21.64 -6.88
CA GLU A 74 16.58 -21.29 -7.74
C GLU A 74 16.31 -19.79 -7.78
N ALA A 75 15.72 -19.34 -8.89
CA ALA A 75 15.21 -17.99 -9.08
C ALA A 75 13.82 -18.02 -9.73
N VAL A 76 12.99 -17.05 -9.41
CA VAL A 76 11.66 -16.84 -10.01
C VAL A 76 11.62 -15.45 -10.65
N ARG A 77 11.27 -15.37 -11.93
CA ARG A 77 11.02 -14.07 -12.56
C ARG A 77 9.89 -13.36 -11.83
N ILE A 78 10.07 -12.09 -11.51
CA ILE A 78 9.10 -11.34 -10.71
C ILE A 78 8.85 -9.95 -11.30
N SER A 79 7.58 -9.55 -11.36
CA SER A 79 7.19 -8.19 -11.75
C SER A 79 7.05 -7.29 -10.52
N THR A 80 7.26 -6.00 -10.72
CA THR A 80 7.00 -4.97 -9.70
C THR A 80 5.60 -5.11 -9.10
N GLY A 81 5.50 -5.15 -7.78
CA GLY A 81 4.25 -5.33 -7.04
C GLY A 81 3.74 -6.77 -6.94
N ALA A 82 4.41 -7.73 -7.59
CA ALA A 82 4.06 -9.15 -7.44
C ALA A 82 4.53 -9.69 -6.09
N GLU A 83 3.78 -10.67 -5.56
CA GLU A 83 4.08 -11.31 -4.28
C GLU A 83 5.42 -12.03 -4.33
N LEU A 84 6.24 -11.79 -3.30
CA LEU A 84 7.54 -12.44 -3.14
C LEU A 84 7.31 -13.92 -2.81
N PRO A 85 7.88 -14.87 -3.59
CA PRO A 85 7.79 -16.30 -3.27
C PRO A 85 8.37 -16.64 -1.90
N GLU A 86 7.78 -17.61 -1.22
CA GLU A 86 8.33 -18.16 0.01
C GLU A 86 9.76 -18.67 -0.22
N GLY A 87 10.69 -18.36 0.69
CA GLY A 87 12.09 -18.73 0.57
C GLY A 87 12.97 -17.69 -0.13
N ALA A 88 12.41 -16.77 -0.92
CA ALA A 88 13.16 -15.64 -1.46
C ALA A 88 13.33 -14.53 -0.39
N ASP A 89 14.48 -13.87 -0.40
CA ASP A 89 14.78 -12.77 0.51
C ASP A 89 15.35 -11.53 -0.20
N ALA A 90 15.54 -11.59 -1.53
CA ALA A 90 16.04 -10.47 -2.33
C ALA A 90 15.51 -10.50 -3.76
N ILE A 91 15.57 -9.35 -4.42
CA ILE A 91 15.33 -9.19 -5.86
C ILE A 91 16.65 -8.81 -6.54
N LEU A 92 17.03 -9.59 -7.54
CA LEU A 92 18.06 -9.24 -8.51
C LEU A 92 17.36 -8.52 -9.67
N ARG A 93 17.71 -7.25 -9.92
CA ARG A 93 17.08 -6.47 -10.99
C ARG A 93 17.40 -7.04 -12.38
N LEU A 94 16.55 -6.78 -13.37
CA LEU A 94 16.80 -7.18 -14.76
C LEU A 94 18.17 -6.66 -15.28
N GLU A 95 18.53 -5.44 -14.90
CA GLU A 95 19.79 -4.80 -15.32
C GLU A 95 21.04 -5.45 -14.72
N ASP A 96 20.88 -6.14 -13.59
CA ASP A 96 21.95 -6.84 -12.87
C ASP A 96 21.96 -8.35 -13.16
N ALA A 97 21.19 -8.79 -14.16
CA ALA A 97 21.02 -10.20 -14.54
C ALA A 97 21.20 -10.42 -16.06
N SER A 98 21.50 -11.66 -16.42
CA SER A 98 21.50 -12.12 -17.81
C SER A 98 20.78 -13.47 -17.91
N GLU A 99 19.68 -13.53 -18.68
CA GLU A 99 19.02 -14.83 -18.98
C GLU A 99 19.90 -15.62 -19.96
N GLU A 100 20.11 -16.87 -19.61
CA GLU A 100 20.87 -17.86 -20.38
C GLU A 100 20.03 -19.11 -20.64
N ALA A 101 20.48 -20.01 -21.49
CA ALA A 101 19.77 -21.26 -21.76
C ALA A 101 19.63 -22.16 -20.51
N GLU A 102 20.55 -22.02 -19.57
CA GLU A 102 20.63 -22.83 -18.36
C GLU A 102 19.99 -22.12 -17.13
N GLY A 103 19.46 -20.90 -17.28
CA GLY A 103 18.83 -20.16 -16.17
C GLY A 103 19.12 -18.66 -16.20
N VAL A 104 19.28 -18.05 -15.04
CA VAL A 104 19.61 -16.62 -14.90
C VAL A 104 20.96 -16.45 -14.22
N ARG A 105 21.87 -15.74 -14.87
CA ARG A 105 23.17 -15.36 -14.30
C ARG A 105 23.08 -14.07 -13.53
N ALA A 106 23.54 -14.04 -12.29
CA ALA A 106 23.72 -12.82 -11.52
C ALA A 106 24.99 -12.09 -11.98
N LEU A 107 24.83 -10.87 -12.48
CA LEU A 107 25.96 -9.99 -12.84
C LEU A 107 26.48 -9.23 -11.60
N ALA A 108 25.63 -9.06 -10.57
CA ALA A 108 25.98 -8.48 -9.30
C ALA A 108 25.30 -9.27 -8.16
N ALA A 109 25.92 -9.35 -6.99
CA ALA A 109 25.34 -10.00 -5.83
C ALA A 109 24.32 -9.04 -5.16
N PRO A 110 23.04 -9.38 -5.05
CA PRO A 110 22.08 -8.57 -4.32
C PRO A 110 22.32 -8.72 -2.81
N ALA A 111 22.12 -7.64 -2.05
CA ALA A 111 22.05 -7.74 -0.60
C ALA A 111 20.74 -8.39 -0.16
N ALA A 112 20.73 -9.08 0.99
CA ALA A 112 19.50 -9.55 1.61
C ALA A 112 18.53 -8.36 1.87
N GLY A 113 17.27 -8.52 1.54
CA GLY A 113 16.25 -7.47 1.58
C GLY A 113 16.27 -6.49 0.40
N ALA A 114 17.22 -6.64 -0.56
CA ALA A 114 17.30 -5.73 -1.69
C ALA A 114 15.99 -5.74 -2.51
N PHE A 115 15.40 -4.55 -2.71
CA PHE A 115 14.17 -4.31 -3.46
C PHE A 115 12.95 -5.11 -3.01
N VAL A 116 12.94 -5.58 -1.76
CA VAL A 116 11.81 -6.22 -1.11
C VAL A 116 11.01 -5.17 -0.33
N ARG A 117 9.71 -5.06 -0.62
CA ARG A 117 8.76 -4.27 0.16
C ARG A 117 7.99 -5.18 1.11
N HIS A 118 8.10 -4.92 2.40
CA HIS A 118 7.46 -5.76 3.40
C HIS A 118 5.98 -5.42 3.57
N ARG A 119 5.17 -6.42 3.85
CA ARG A 119 3.78 -6.25 4.23
C ARG A 119 3.65 -5.20 5.34
N GLY A 120 2.77 -4.20 5.13
CA GLY A 120 2.49 -3.17 6.13
C GLY A 120 3.61 -2.18 6.38
N GLU A 121 4.61 -2.06 5.48
CA GLU A 121 5.70 -1.11 5.68
C GLU A 121 5.25 0.35 5.57
N ASP A 122 4.26 0.68 4.73
CA ASP A 122 3.71 2.02 4.59
C ASP A 122 2.61 2.28 5.63
N VAL A 123 1.65 1.34 5.73
CA VAL A 123 0.48 1.45 6.62
C VAL A 123 0.13 0.09 7.20
N ARG A 124 -0.09 0.03 8.51
CA ARG A 124 -0.48 -1.20 9.21
C ARG A 124 -1.96 -1.21 9.52
N LEU A 125 -2.57 -2.39 9.50
CA LEU A 125 -3.94 -2.62 9.96
C LEU A 125 -4.15 -1.96 11.34
N GLY A 126 -5.22 -1.16 11.48
CA GLY A 126 -5.56 -0.47 12.72
C GLY A 126 -4.76 0.81 13.00
N GLN A 127 -3.81 1.19 12.14
CA GLN A 127 -3.09 2.46 12.26
C GLN A 127 -4.07 3.62 12.04
N VAL A 128 -4.01 4.64 12.92
CA VAL A 128 -4.76 5.88 12.75
C VAL A 128 -4.11 6.69 11.63
N LEU A 129 -4.90 7.04 10.61
CA LEU A 129 -4.44 7.80 9.44
C LEU A 129 -4.94 9.24 9.45
N LEU A 130 -6.16 9.47 9.95
CA LEU A 130 -6.74 10.80 10.12
C LEU A 130 -7.43 10.85 11.49
N PHE A 131 -7.47 12.04 12.10
CA PHE A 131 -8.01 12.23 13.44
C PHE A 131 -9.40 12.86 13.41
N ALA A 132 -10.21 12.54 14.40
CA ALA A 132 -11.46 13.24 14.66
C ALA A 132 -11.23 14.76 14.76
N GLY A 133 -12.17 15.53 14.22
CA GLY A 133 -12.08 17.00 14.17
C GLY A 133 -11.32 17.56 12.95
N GLN A 134 -10.63 16.74 12.16
CA GLN A 134 -10.00 17.19 10.91
C GLN A 134 -11.05 17.53 9.85
N VAL A 135 -10.79 18.59 9.08
CA VAL A 135 -11.53 18.92 7.87
C VAL A 135 -10.99 18.08 6.73
N VAL A 136 -11.87 17.39 6.03
CA VAL A 136 -11.51 16.52 4.91
C VAL A 136 -11.33 17.36 3.64
N GLY A 137 -10.13 17.36 3.08
CA GLY A 137 -9.80 17.88 1.75
C GLY A 137 -9.68 16.75 0.73
N PRO A 138 -9.32 17.07 -0.53
CA PRO A 138 -9.13 16.08 -1.58
C PRO A 138 -8.06 15.00 -1.25
N HIS A 139 -6.99 15.38 -0.55
CA HIS A 139 -5.94 14.45 -0.14
C HIS A 139 -6.44 13.47 0.92
N GLU A 140 -7.21 13.95 1.89
CA GLU A 140 -7.81 13.12 2.93
C GLU A 140 -8.81 12.13 2.36
N VAL A 141 -9.55 12.50 1.29
CA VAL A 141 -10.42 11.54 0.56
C VAL A 141 -9.62 10.38 0.01
N ALA A 142 -8.44 10.64 -0.59
CA ALA A 142 -7.56 9.58 -1.09
C ALA A 142 -7.05 8.69 0.05
N VAL A 143 -6.70 9.26 1.21
CA VAL A 143 -6.31 8.51 2.41
C VAL A 143 -7.46 7.63 2.90
N VAL A 144 -8.69 8.17 3.01
CA VAL A 144 -9.88 7.42 3.43
C VAL A 144 -10.17 6.24 2.49
N ALA A 145 -10.08 6.48 1.17
CA ALA A 145 -10.27 5.45 0.15
C ALA A 145 -9.18 4.36 0.24
N GLY A 146 -7.90 4.76 0.32
CA GLY A 146 -6.75 3.86 0.47
C GLY A 146 -6.79 3.06 1.77
N ALA A 147 -7.36 3.62 2.84
CA ALA A 147 -7.61 2.94 4.11
C ALA A 147 -8.73 1.87 4.04
N GLY A 148 -9.44 1.75 2.90
CA GLY A 148 -10.49 0.76 2.68
C GLY A 148 -11.88 1.19 3.15
N HIS A 149 -12.14 2.49 3.32
CA HIS A 149 -13.44 3.01 3.73
C HIS A 149 -14.24 3.56 2.55
N ALA A 150 -15.46 3.07 2.34
CA ALA A 150 -16.42 3.65 1.41
C ALA A 150 -17.23 4.80 2.06
N ARG A 151 -17.33 4.81 3.39
CA ARG A 151 -18.00 5.83 4.21
C ARG A 151 -17.23 6.00 5.51
N VAL A 152 -17.26 7.23 6.05
CA VAL A 152 -16.73 7.55 7.39
C VAL A 152 -17.71 8.41 8.17
N ALA A 153 -17.59 8.40 9.49
CA ALA A 153 -18.40 9.23 10.36
C ALA A 153 -17.92 10.70 10.31
N CYS A 154 -18.81 11.58 9.93
CA CYS A 154 -18.55 13.03 9.95
C CYS A 154 -19.56 13.74 10.83
N SER A 155 -19.16 14.86 11.40
CA SER A 155 -20.07 15.78 12.09
C SER A 155 -21.14 16.26 11.11
N ARG A 156 -22.40 16.26 11.55
CA ARG A 156 -23.51 16.83 10.77
C ARG A 156 -23.26 18.31 10.49
N ARG A 157 -23.65 18.79 9.31
CA ARG A 157 -23.60 20.22 9.01
C ARG A 157 -24.57 20.98 9.93
N PRO A 158 -24.16 22.10 10.55
CA PRO A 158 -25.04 22.91 11.38
C PRO A 158 -26.18 23.48 10.54
N ARG A 159 -27.35 23.56 11.13
CA ARG A 159 -28.46 24.34 10.58
C ARG A 159 -28.43 25.73 11.21
N VAL A 160 -28.25 26.75 10.42
CA VAL A 160 -28.19 28.15 10.86
C VAL A 160 -29.45 28.85 10.43
N ALA A 161 -30.12 29.49 11.37
CA ALA A 161 -31.19 30.44 11.09
C ALA A 161 -30.64 31.86 11.27
N VAL A 162 -30.82 32.69 10.26
CA VAL A 162 -30.48 34.11 10.32
C VAL A 162 -31.79 34.88 10.48
N LEU A 163 -31.91 35.66 11.56
CA LEU A 163 -33.06 36.48 11.85
C LEU A 163 -32.62 37.95 11.76
N GLY A 164 -33.23 38.69 10.85
CA GLY A 164 -33.12 40.13 10.80
C GLY A 164 -34.25 40.74 11.66
N SER A 165 -33.92 41.79 12.42
CA SER A 165 -34.89 42.57 13.17
C SER A 165 -34.52 44.05 13.06
N GLY A 166 -35.50 44.92 12.76
CA GLY A 166 -35.32 46.37 12.60
C GLY A 166 -36.06 46.89 11.38
N ASP A 167 -36.47 48.10 11.42
CA ASP A 167 -37.21 48.78 10.33
C ASP A 167 -36.31 49.08 9.11
N GLU A 168 -34.98 48.96 9.28
CA GLU A 168 -33.94 49.12 8.24
C GLU A 168 -33.73 47.89 7.38
N VAL A 169 -34.33 46.69 7.71
CA VAL A 169 -34.23 45.48 6.95
C VAL A 169 -35.27 45.49 5.83
N VAL A 170 -34.85 45.80 4.59
CA VAL A 170 -35.67 45.88 3.38
C VAL A 170 -35.41 44.62 2.52
#